data_b96d80f9bc4e69717bc13d91eb8d3333
#
_entry.id   b96d80f9bc4e69717bc13d91eb8d3333
#
_cell.length_a   1.000
_cell.length_b   1.000
_cell.length_c   1.000
_cell.angle_alpha   90.00
_cell.angle_beta   90.00
_cell.angle_gamma   90.00
#
_symmetry.space_group_name_H-M   'P 1'
#
loop_
_entity.id
_entity.type
_entity.pdbx_description
1 polymer ?
#
loop_
_entity_poly.entity_id
_entity_poly.type
_entity_poly.pdbx_seq_one_letter_code
_entity_poly.pdbx_strand_id
1 'polypeptide(L)'
;MSFERRQTRQLKVGDVPVGGGAAISVQSMTTTKTADVDGTLAQVYALAGAGADIVRITCNDVEAAQGLAEIVPRSPVPIIADIHYQYRLALAAMEAGVQGLRLNPGNIRKEDQIKTVAREARNRDLPIRIGVNAGSLDKDLMEKYGTAVPEALVESAMIEIRYLEDVDFSDIKISVKHSNVRQMVESYRLLADTVDYPLHLGVTEAGPPPAGLIKSVAGIGTLLNEGIGDTIRFSLTADPVEEARAGRQLLEFLGLRERKGLDLIACPSCGRAEVDVIDVATRAQEALEAASLPIQVAVMGCVVNGPGEAREADIGIAAGRGRGHLFIKGQVVRVVPEEEMVAALLDEAQKLVDEGMEARLAHAEANAEEIAAAERRQLIEIRGDANRSAERRAKVADVASGE
;
A
#
# COMPACT_ATOMS: atom_id res chain seq x y z
N MET A 1 8.66 2.03 17.57
CA MET A 1 7.59 1.63 18.51
C MET A 1 6.79 0.53 17.81
N SER A 2 6.75 -0.68 18.38
CA SER A 2 5.87 -1.74 17.86
C SER A 2 4.43 -1.36 18.18
N PHE A 3 3.59 -1.21 17.18
CA PHE A 3 2.16 -1.04 17.39
C PHE A 3 1.62 -2.31 18.06
N GLU A 4 0.97 -2.15 19.21
CA GLU A 4 0.26 -3.27 19.84
C GLU A 4 -0.99 -3.53 19.01
N ARG A 5 -0.98 -4.66 18.29
CA ARG A 5 -2.12 -5.07 17.47
C ARG A 5 -3.20 -5.71 18.33
N ARG A 6 -4.45 -5.42 18.02
CA ARG A 6 -5.63 -6.07 18.60
C ARG A 6 -5.48 -7.59 18.49
N GLN A 7 -5.73 -8.30 19.57
CA GLN A 7 -5.75 -9.77 19.57
C GLN A 7 -6.99 -10.27 18.82
N THR A 8 -6.78 -11.13 17.85
CA THR A 8 -7.83 -11.73 17.03
C THR A 8 -7.62 -13.22 16.90
N ARG A 9 -8.71 -13.96 16.61
CA ARG A 9 -8.61 -15.36 16.19
C ARG A 9 -7.79 -15.44 14.92
N GLN A 10 -7.13 -16.56 14.70
CA GLN A 10 -6.42 -16.82 13.45
C GLN A 10 -7.22 -17.77 12.58
N LEU A 11 -7.33 -17.45 11.30
CA LEU A 11 -7.83 -18.33 10.24
C LEU A 11 -6.84 -18.36 9.07
N LYS A 12 -7.09 -19.20 8.09
CA LYS A 12 -6.28 -19.29 6.87
C LYS A 12 -7.15 -19.10 5.63
N VAL A 13 -6.62 -18.41 4.63
CA VAL A 13 -7.16 -18.38 3.27
C VAL A 13 -6.14 -19.07 2.38
N GLY A 14 -6.36 -20.33 2.06
CA GLY A 14 -5.30 -21.19 1.54
C GLY A 14 -4.12 -21.23 2.52
N ASP A 15 -2.94 -20.89 2.03
CA ASP A 15 -1.71 -20.84 2.85
C ASP A 15 -1.50 -19.49 3.56
N VAL A 16 -2.33 -18.48 3.28
CA VAL A 16 -2.20 -17.15 3.88
C VAL A 16 -2.89 -17.10 5.25
N PRO A 17 -2.14 -16.94 6.36
CA PRO A 17 -2.72 -16.75 7.68
C PRO A 17 -3.30 -15.33 7.79
N VAL A 18 -4.47 -15.22 8.47
CA VAL A 18 -5.17 -13.95 8.69
C VAL A 18 -5.60 -13.88 10.15
N GLY A 19 -5.29 -12.79 10.84
CA GLY A 19 -5.50 -12.65 12.28
C GLY A 19 -4.44 -13.33 13.13
N GLY A 20 -4.63 -13.38 14.44
CA GLY A 20 -3.72 -14.03 15.37
C GLY A 20 -2.30 -13.45 15.39
N GLY A 21 -2.14 -12.18 15.04
CA GLY A 21 -0.82 -11.56 14.95
C GLY A 21 -0.07 -11.80 13.63
N ALA A 22 -0.63 -12.56 12.68
CA ALA A 22 -0.04 -12.76 11.35
C ALA A 22 0.16 -11.43 10.60
N ALA A 23 1.04 -11.43 9.61
CA ALA A 23 1.26 -10.26 8.76
C ALA A 23 -0.05 -9.83 8.08
N ILE A 24 -0.32 -8.53 8.06
CA ILE A 24 -1.54 -7.98 7.44
C ILE A 24 -1.50 -8.25 5.94
N SER A 25 -2.53 -8.93 5.42
CA SER A 25 -2.62 -9.29 4.02
C SER A 25 -3.28 -8.22 3.17
N VAL A 26 -2.78 -8.04 1.96
CA VAL A 26 -3.39 -7.20 0.93
C VAL A 26 -4.30 -8.07 0.06
N GLN A 27 -5.57 -7.72 -0.03
CA GLN A 27 -6.51 -8.35 -0.94
C GLN A 27 -6.87 -7.37 -2.05
N SER A 28 -6.92 -7.83 -3.30
CA SER A 28 -7.53 -7.10 -4.40
C SER A 28 -8.64 -7.93 -5.07
N MET A 29 -9.21 -7.44 -6.16
CA MET A 29 -10.32 -8.07 -6.83
C MET A 29 -10.20 -7.91 -8.35
N THR A 30 -10.49 -8.97 -9.10
CA THR A 30 -10.55 -8.90 -10.56
C THR A 30 -11.74 -8.10 -11.05
N THR A 31 -11.60 -7.49 -12.22
CA THR A 31 -12.65 -6.74 -12.94
C THR A 31 -13.13 -7.49 -14.19
N THR A 32 -12.45 -8.54 -14.58
CA THR A 32 -12.79 -9.41 -15.71
C THR A 32 -14.06 -10.23 -15.42
N LYS A 33 -14.73 -10.68 -16.47
CA LYS A 33 -15.76 -11.70 -16.33
C LYS A 33 -15.08 -13.04 -16.00
N THR A 34 -15.52 -13.70 -14.94
CA THR A 34 -14.88 -14.95 -14.47
C THR A 34 -14.93 -16.09 -15.49
N ALA A 35 -15.93 -16.10 -16.37
CA ALA A 35 -16.00 -17.02 -17.49
C ALA A 35 -14.89 -16.81 -18.54
N ASP A 36 -14.27 -15.64 -18.61
CA ASP A 36 -13.03 -15.39 -19.35
C ASP A 36 -11.83 -15.83 -18.48
N VAL A 37 -11.53 -17.11 -18.54
CA VAL A 37 -10.52 -17.76 -17.70
C VAL A 37 -9.13 -17.17 -17.92
N ASP A 38 -8.70 -17.01 -19.17
CA ASP A 38 -7.35 -16.54 -19.47
C ASP A 38 -7.18 -15.05 -19.14
N GLY A 39 -8.18 -14.21 -19.46
CA GLY A 39 -8.18 -12.81 -19.06
C GLY A 39 -8.18 -12.63 -17.55
N THR A 40 -8.95 -13.46 -16.82
CA THR A 40 -9.00 -13.41 -15.35
C THR A 40 -7.68 -13.88 -14.74
N LEU A 41 -7.07 -14.95 -15.24
CA LEU A 41 -5.76 -15.41 -14.78
C LEU A 41 -4.67 -14.38 -15.04
N ALA A 42 -4.63 -13.75 -16.20
CA ALA A 42 -3.67 -12.69 -16.48
C ALA A 42 -3.77 -11.57 -15.46
N GLN A 43 -5.00 -11.17 -15.09
CA GLN A 43 -5.22 -10.16 -14.06
C GLN A 43 -4.83 -10.65 -12.66
N VAL A 44 -5.10 -11.90 -12.30
CA VAL A 44 -4.66 -12.50 -11.03
C VAL A 44 -3.13 -12.48 -10.90
N TYR A 45 -2.40 -12.85 -11.96
CA TYR A 45 -0.93 -12.77 -11.97
C TYR A 45 -0.42 -11.33 -11.82
N ALA A 46 -1.06 -10.38 -12.51
CA ALA A 46 -0.70 -8.95 -12.38
C ALA A 46 -0.94 -8.43 -10.95
N LEU A 47 -2.05 -8.81 -10.33
CA LEU A 47 -2.37 -8.44 -8.94
C LEU A 47 -1.39 -9.05 -7.94
N ALA A 48 -1.04 -10.32 -8.10
CA ALA A 48 -0.04 -10.99 -7.27
C ALA A 48 1.33 -10.32 -7.41
N GLY A 49 1.75 -10.01 -8.64
CA GLY A 49 2.99 -9.26 -8.91
C GLY A 49 3.00 -7.85 -8.31
N ALA A 50 1.84 -7.20 -8.18
CA ALA A 50 1.68 -5.91 -7.54
C ALA A 50 1.62 -5.97 -6.00
N GLY A 51 1.67 -7.16 -5.40
CA GLY A 51 1.73 -7.36 -3.96
C GLY A 51 0.41 -7.76 -3.30
N ALA A 52 -0.60 -8.18 -4.07
CA ALA A 52 -1.78 -8.82 -3.49
C ALA A 52 -1.43 -10.21 -2.97
N ASP A 53 -1.75 -10.47 -1.71
CA ASP A 53 -1.57 -11.77 -1.07
C ASP A 53 -2.77 -12.71 -1.33
N ILE A 54 -3.95 -12.14 -1.60
CA ILE A 54 -5.22 -12.83 -1.82
C ILE A 54 -5.98 -12.11 -2.92
N VAL A 55 -6.60 -12.84 -3.84
CA VAL A 55 -7.46 -12.26 -4.88
C VAL A 55 -8.90 -12.73 -4.72
N ARG A 56 -9.84 -11.79 -4.83
CA ARG A 56 -11.28 -12.09 -4.84
C ARG A 56 -11.81 -12.04 -6.27
N ILE A 57 -12.61 -13.03 -6.64
CA ILE A 57 -13.20 -13.18 -7.96
C ILE A 57 -14.72 -13.31 -7.82
N THR A 58 -15.48 -12.65 -8.68
CA THR A 58 -16.95 -12.71 -8.67
C THR A 58 -17.44 -14.08 -9.15
N CYS A 59 -18.42 -14.66 -8.44
CA CYS A 59 -19.12 -15.88 -8.85
C CYS A 59 -20.64 -15.59 -8.81
N ASN A 60 -21.16 -15.08 -9.93
CA ASN A 60 -22.54 -14.57 -10.05
C ASN A 60 -23.46 -15.45 -10.92
N ASP A 61 -22.90 -16.42 -11.62
CA ASP A 61 -23.59 -17.38 -12.49
C ASP A 61 -22.85 -18.73 -12.56
N VAL A 62 -23.39 -19.69 -13.29
CA VAL A 62 -22.84 -21.04 -13.43
C VAL A 62 -21.54 -21.02 -14.24
N GLU A 63 -21.48 -20.21 -15.27
CA GLU A 63 -20.32 -20.03 -16.13
C GLU A 63 -19.12 -19.50 -15.32
N ALA A 64 -19.37 -18.56 -14.40
CA ALA A 64 -18.35 -18.08 -13.48
C ALA A 64 -17.85 -19.18 -12.53
N ALA A 65 -18.76 -20.03 -12.00
CA ALA A 65 -18.37 -21.14 -11.15
C ALA A 65 -17.54 -22.19 -11.93
N GLN A 66 -17.86 -22.44 -13.20
CA GLN A 66 -17.06 -23.31 -14.08
C GLN A 66 -15.68 -22.68 -14.35
N GLY A 67 -15.63 -21.36 -14.63
CA GLY A 67 -14.35 -20.65 -14.79
C GLY A 67 -13.47 -20.73 -13.56
N LEU A 68 -14.03 -20.65 -12.35
CA LEU A 68 -13.27 -20.82 -11.10
C LEU A 68 -12.56 -22.18 -11.01
N ALA A 69 -13.19 -23.26 -11.49
CA ALA A 69 -12.58 -24.60 -11.48
C ALA A 69 -11.30 -24.68 -12.33
N GLU A 70 -11.16 -23.83 -13.35
CA GLU A 70 -9.95 -23.72 -14.18
C GLU A 70 -8.95 -22.68 -13.63
N ILE A 71 -9.44 -21.60 -13.02
CA ILE A 71 -8.61 -20.51 -12.50
C ILE A 71 -7.90 -20.92 -11.22
N VAL A 72 -8.62 -21.52 -10.26
CA VAL A 72 -8.10 -21.81 -8.92
C VAL A 72 -6.81 -22.64 -8.94
N PRO A 73 -6.71 -23.78 -9.65
CA PRO A 73 -5.49 -24.59 -9.65
C PRO A 73 -4.29 -23.93 -10.35
N ARG A 74 -4.53 -22.87 -11.12
CA ARG A 74 -3.49 -22.13 -11.87
C ARG A 74 -3.13 -20.81 -11.18
N SER A 75 -3.81 -20.43 -10.11
CA SER A 75 -3.59 -19.14 -9.43
C SER A 75 -2.32 -19.17 -8.58
N PRO A 76 -1.45 -18.13 -8.63
CA PRO A 76 -0.28 -18.02 -7.77
C PRO A 76 -0.61 -17.60 -6.33
N VAL A 77 -1.85 -17.19 -6.07
CA VAL A 77 -2.34 -16.73 -4.76
C VAL A 77 -3.72 -17.29 -4.46
N PRO A 78 -4.13 -17.43 -3.19
CA PRO A 78 -5.46 -17.91 -2.83
C PRO A 78 -6.59 -17.09 -3.43
N ILE A 79 -7.63 -17.78 -3.88
CA ILE A 79 -8.83 -17.21 -4.49
C ILE A 79 -10.02 -17.25 -3.51
N ILE A 80 -10.67 -16.10 -3.33
CA ILE A 80 -11.94 -15.96 -2.61
C ILE A 80 -13.06 -15.77 -3.65
N ALA A 81 -14.12 -16.58 -3.58
CA ALA A 81 -15.31 -16.35 -4.39
C ALA A 81 -16.24 -15.32 -3.75
N ASP A 82 -16.63 -14.32 -4.54
CA ASP A 82 -17.60 -13.29 -4.15
C ASP A 82 -19.01 -13.70 -4.54
N ILE A 83 -19.84 -14.09 -3.56
CA ILE A 83 -21.18 -14.61 -3.77
C ILE A 83 -22.20 -13.50 -3.46
N HIS A 84 -23.09 -13.24 -4.42
CA HIS A 84 -24.05 -12.14 -4.29
C HIS A 84 -25.46 -12.59 -3.86
N TYR A 85 -26.13 -13.47 -4.62
CA TYR A 85 -27.57 -13.74 -4.39
C TYR A 85 -27.92 -15.22 -4.20
N GLN A 86 -27.14 -16.13 -4.79
CA GLN A 86 -27.51 -17.53 -4.85
C GLN A 86 -26.55 -18.40 -4.04
N TYR A 87 -27.03 -18.96 -2.94
CA TYR A 87 -26.22 -19.83 -2.08
C TYR A 87 -25.67 -21.07 -2.83
N ARG A 88 -26.36 -21.54 -3.86
CA ARG A 88 -25.89 -22.68 -4.69
C ARG A 88 -24.60 -22.35 -5.45
N LEU A 89 -24.37 -21.08 -5.77
CA LEU A 89 -23.11 -20.65 -6.37
C LEU A 89 -21.96 -20.69 -5.35
N ALA A 90 -22.26 -20.47 -4.07
CA ALA A 90 -21.26 -20.68 -3.00
C ALA A 90 -20.85 -22.16 -2.93
N LEU A 91 -21.82 -23.09 -3.01
CA LEU A 91 -21.51 -24.51 -3.04
C LEU A 91 -20.68 -24.91 -4.28
N ALA A 92 -21.05 -24.40 -5.46
CA ALA A 92 -20.32 -24.63 -6.71
C ALA A 92 -18.89 -24.03 -6.67
N ALA A 93 -18.72 -22.85 -6.09
CA ALA A 93 -17.39 -22.24 -5.91
C ALA A 93 -16.51 -23.07 -4.94
N MET A 94 -17.08 -23.61 -3.87
CA MET A 94 -16.35 -24.53 -2.97
C MET A 94 -15.94 -25.82 -3.69
N GLU A 95 -16.80 -26.36 -4.56
CA GLU A 95 -16.47 -27.52 -5.39
C GLU A 95 -15.36 -27.21 -6.40
N ALA A 96 -15.32 -25.96 -6.92
CA ALA A 96 -14.23 -25.49 -7.77
C ALA A 96 -12.89 -25.27 -7.02
N GLY A 97 -12.86 -25.46 -5.68
CA GLY A 97 -11.65 -25.44 -4.86
C GLY A 97 -11.20 -24.08 -4.40
N VAL A 98 -12.08 -23.06 -4.37
CA VAL A 98 -11.72 -21.73 -3.81
C VAL A 98 -11.30 -21.84 -2.34
N GLN A 99 -10.43 -20.93 -1.89
CA GLN A 99 -9.87 -20.96 -0.56
C GLN A 99 -10.57 -20.01 0.43
N GLY A 100 -11.70 -19.46 0.04
CA GLY A 100 -12.54 -18.66 0.92
C GLY A 100 -13.79 -18.16 0.19
N LEU A 101 -14.80 -17.75 0.97
CA LEU A 101 -16.02 -17.14 0.46
C LEU A 101 -16.21 -15.74 0.99
N ARG A 102 -16.85 -14.89 0.21
CA ARG A 102 -17.44 -13.65 0.71
C ARG A 102 -18.96 -13.69 0.53
N LEU A 103 -19.67 -13.51 1.63
CA LEU A 103 -21.12 -13.36 1.65
C LEU A 103 -21.49 -11.92 2.00
N ASN A 104 -22.59 -11.43 1.42
CA ASN A 104 -23.17 -10.14 1.78
C ASN A 104 -24.52 -10.36 2.44
N PRO A 105 -24.69 -10.03 3.74
CA PRO A 105 -25.93 -10.22 4.47
C PRO A 105 -27.14 -9.53 3.83
N GLY A 106 -26.92 -8.38 3.19
CA GLY A 106 -27.96 -7.67 2.47
C GLY A 106 -28.50 -8.40 1.22
N ASN A 107 -27.76 -9.39 0.71
CA ASN A 107 -28.07 -10.10 -0.54
C ASN A 107 -28.56 -11.54 -0.32
N ILE A 108 -27.92 -12.31 0.57
CA ILE A 108 -28.36 -13.65 0.97
C ILE A 108 -28.96 -13.52 2.36
N ARG A 109 -30.29 -13.60 2.43
CA ARG A 109 -31.05 -13.28 3.65
C ARG A 109 -31.68 -14.48 4.35
N LYS A 110 -31.75 -15.62 3.67
CA LYS A 110 -32.39 -16.80 4.24
C LYS A 110 -31.40 -17.55 5.13
N GLU A 111 -31.71 -17.57 6.41
CA GLU A 111 -30.90 -18.20 7.45
C GLU A 111 -30.54 -19.66 7.12
N ASP A 112 -31.51 -20.46 6.65
CA ASP A 112 -31.30 -21.85 6.26
C ASP A 112 -30.27 -22.02 5.14
N GLN A 113 -30.25 -21.08 4.18
CA GLN A 113 -29.28 -21.07 3.10
C GLN A 113 -27.88 -20.69 3.60
N ILE A 114 -27.77 -19.70 4.48
CA ILE A 114 -26.52 -19.29 5.11
C ILE A 114 -25.96 -20.44 5.94
N LYS A 115 -26.79 -21.07 6.78
CA LYS A 115 -26.39 -22.24 7.57
C LYS A 115 -25.97 -23.44 6.72
N THR A 116 -26.57 -23.63 5.56
CA THR A 116 -26.14 -24.67 4.60
C THR A 116 -24.75 -24.38 4.04
N VAL A 117 -24.48 -23.14 3.62
CA VAL A 117 -23.13 -22.73 3.15
C VAL A 117 -22.10 -22.87 4.26
N ALA A 118 -22.45 -22.47 5.49
CA ALA A 118 -21.53 -22.55 6.62
C ALA A 118 -21.14 -23.99 6.99
N ARG A 119 -22.12 -24.93 6.99
CA ARG A 119 -21.84 -26.34 7.22
C ARG A 119 -20.89 -26.93 6.18
N GLU A 120 -21.11 -26.60 4.91
CA GLU A 120 -20.26 -27.07 3.84
C GLU A 120 -18.87 -26.43 3.88
N ALA A 121 -18.78 -25.15 4.20
CA ALA A 121 -17.51 -24.46 4.40
C ALA A 121 -16.70 -25.07 5.57
N ARG A 122 -17.38 -25.40 6.69
CA ARG A 122 -16.76 -26.10 7.81
C ARG A 122 -16.19 -27.46 7.42
N ASN A 123 -16.93 -28.26 6.63
CA ASN A 123 -16.47 -29.58 6.17
C ASN A 123 -15.21 -29.51 5.30
N ARG A 124 -14.90 -28.32 4.76
CA ARG A 124 -13.76 -28.07 3.87
C ARG A 124 -12.68 -27.16 4.48
N ASP A 125 -12.79 -26.82 5.77
CA ASP A 125 -11.91 -25.87 6.49
C ASP A 125 -11.77 -24.54 5.74
N LEU A 126 -12.88 -24.01 5.20
CA LEU A 126 -12.89 -22.88 4.32
C LEU A 126 -13.49 -21.64 5.03
N PRO A 127 -12.73 -20.52 5.16
CA PRO A 127 -13.22 -19.33 5.86
C PRO A 127 -14.28 -18.56 5.07
N ILE A 128 -15.21 -17.97 5.82
CA ILE A 128 -16.23 -17.07 5.28
C ILE A 128 -15.98 -15.65 5.74
N ARG A 129 -15.98 -14.70 4.78
CA ARG A 129 -16.02 -13.28 5.10
C ARG A 129 -17.44 -12.73 5.04
N ILE A 130 -17.93 -12.25 6.17
CA ILE A 130 -19.14 -11.43 6.25
C ILE A 130 -18.78 -10.04 5.75
N GLY A 131 -19.47 -9.57 4.69
CA GLY A 131 -19.15 -8.31 4.03
C GLY A 131 -20.31 -7.32 4.04
N VAL A 132 -20.50 -6.61 5.14
CA VAL A 132 -21.52 -5.54 5.26
C VAL A 132 -21.04 -4.29 4.56
N ASN A 133 -21.92 -3.69 3.74
CA ASN A 133 -21.69 -2.40 3.10
C ASN A 133 -22.88 -1.48 3.39
N ALA A 134 -22.62 -0.20 3.63
CA ALA A 134 -23.64 0.81 3.89
C ALA A 134 -24.70 0.88 2.79
N GLY A 135 -24.30 0.75 1.51
CA GLY A 135 -25.20 0.82 0.35
C GLY A 135 -26.12 -0.41 0.18
N SER A 136 -25.89 -1.50 0.92
CA SER A 136 -26.67 -2.74 0.84
C SER A 136 -27.14 -3.24 2.21
N LEU A 137 -27.30 -2.32 3.17
CA LEU A 137 -27.81 -2.64 4.49
C LEU A 137 -29.24 -3.18 4.41
N ASP A 138 -29.61 -4.09 5.33
CA ASP A 138 -30.95 -4.67 5.40
C ASP A 138 -32.02 -3.58 5.63
N LYS A 139 -33.22 -3.79 5.05
CA LYS A 139 -34.30 -2.82 5.13
C LYS A 139 -34.80 -2.59 6.55
N ASP A 140 -34.86 -3.66 7.36
CA ASP A 140 -35.32 -3.56 8.73
C ASP A 140 -34.37 -2.72 9.58
N LEU A 141 -33.05 -2.85 9.33
CA LEU A 141 -32.04 -2.02 9.98
C LEU A 141 -32.08 -0.57 9.45
N MET A 142 -32.34 -0.36 8.16
CA MET A 142 -32.54 0.97 7.62
C MET A 142 -33.77 1.65 8.20
N GLU A 143 -34.89 0.93 8.42
CA GLU A 143 -36.09 1.44 9.10
C GLU A 143 -35.82 1.77 10.58
N LYS A 144 -35.06 0.89 11.28
CA LYS A 144 -34.69 1.05 12.70
C LYS A 144 -33.83 2.27 12.94
N TYR A 145 -32.79 2.47 12.10
CA TYR A 145 -31.75 3.48 12.32
C TYR A 145 -31.90 4.73 11.45
N GLY A 146 -32.77 4.72 10.46
CA GLY A 146 -33.00 5.82 9.52
C GLY A 146 -31.89 6.00 8.46
N THR A 147 -30.66 5.58 8.76
CA THR A 147 -29.50 5.64 7.85
C THR A 147 -28.46 4.58 8.24
N ALA A 148 -27.46 4.38 7.38
CA ALA A 148 -26.38 3.40 7.60
C ALA A 148 -25.34 3.91 8.63
N VAL A 149 -25.76 4.13 9.88
CA VAL A 149 -24.85 4.51 10.98
C VAL A 149 -23.95 3.35 11.40
N PRO A 150 -22.84 3.59 12.14
CA PRO A 150 -21.94 2.54 12.62
C PRO A 150 -22.65 1.40 13.33
N GLU A 151 -23.59 1.72 14.22
CA GLU A 151 -24.36 0.74 15.01
C GLU A 151 -25.20 -0.18 14.10
N ALA A 152 -25.77 0.35 13.03
CA ALA A 152 -26.56 -0.43 12.08
C ALA A 152 -25.67 -1.42 11.29
N LEU A 153 -24.46 -0.99 10.90
CA LEU A 153 -23.51 -1.84 10.20
C LEU A 153 -22.99 -2.96 11.11
N VAL A 154 -22.69 -2.66 12.37
CA VAL A 154 -22.24 -3.65 13.35
C VAL A 154 -23.36 -4.61 13.69
N GLU A 155 -24.59 -4.14 13.91
CA GLU A 155 -25.75 -5.03 14.17
C GLU A 155 -26.00 -5.98 12.99
N SER A 156 -25.89 -5.50 11.75
CA SER A 156 -25.98 -6.36 10.56
C SER A 156 -24.90 -7.46 10.56
N ALA A 157 -23.68 -7.12 10.91
CA ALA A 157 -22.59 -8.12 11.03
C ALA A 157 -22.89 -9.14 12.15
N MET A 158 -23.36 -8.68 13.30
CA MET A 158 -23.66 -9.52 14.46
C MET A 158 -24.83 -10.50 14.20
N ILE A 159 -25.80 -10.13 13.39
CA ILE A 159 -26.89 -11.04 12.98
C ILE A 159 -26.31 -12.20 12.18
N GLU A 160 -25.44 -11.90 11.20
CA GLU A 160 -24.84 -12.91 10.34
C GLU A 160 -23.88 -13.80 11.11
N ILE A 161 -23.07 -13.24 12.02
CA ILE A 161 -22.17 -14.01 12.90
C ILE A 161 -22.98 -15.07 13.65
N ARG A 162 -24.12 -14.70 14.24
CA ARG A 162 -24.97 -15.64 14.98
C ARG A 162 -25.44 -16.78 14.11
N TYR A 163 -25.84 -16.53 12.85
CA TYR A 163 -26.27 -17.61 11.94
C TYR A 163 -25.14 -18.60 11.64
N LEU A 164 -23.88 -18.13 11.59
CA LEU A 164 -22.72 -18.97 11.39
C LEU A 164 -22.35 -19.74 12.67
N GLU A 165 -22.35 -19.07 13.82
CA GLU A 165 -22.07 -19.68 15.13
C GLU A 165 -23.12 -20.74 15.53
N ASP A 166 -24.39 -20.56 15.16
CA ASP A 166 -25.48 -21.52 15.40
C ASP A 166 -25.24 -22.90 14.74
N VAL A 167 -24.33 -22.98 13.80
CA VAL A 167 -23.88 -24.23 13.15
C VAL A 167 -22.44 -24.58 13.47
N ASP A 168 -21.91 -24.09 14.60
CA ASP A 168 -20.54 -24.29 15.06
C ASP A 168 -19.49 -23.89 14.03
N PHE A 169 -19.73 -22.79 13.29
CA PHE A 169 -18.79 -22.23 12.33
C PHE A 169 -18.11 -20.99 12.90
N SER A 170 -16.78 -21.01 12.99
CA SER A 170 -15.98 -19.94 13.62
C SER A 170 -14.86 -19.37 12.74
N ASP A 171 -14.63 -19.91 11.54
CA ASP A 171 -13.63 -19.38 10.61
C ASP A 171 -14.18 -18.14 9.86
N ILE A 172 -14.50 -17.14 10.66
CA ILE A 172 -15.19 -15.93 10.23
C ILE A 172 -14.19 -14.78 10.13
N LYS A 173 -14.29 -14.01 9.05
CA LYS A 173 -13.63 -12.73 8.84
C LYS A 173 -14.71 -11.68 8.55
N ILE A 174 -14.56 -10.43 9.02
CA ILE A 174 -15.63 -9.45 8.96
C ILE A 174 -15.18 -8.16 8.30
N SER A 175 -16.06 -7.54 7.53
CA SER A 175 -15.89 -6.17 7.07
C SER A 175 -17.20 -5.38 7.19
N VAL A 176 -17.10 -4.13 7.69
CA VAL A 176 -18.19 -3.15 7.80
C VAL A 176 -17.75 -1.89 7.06
N LYS A 177 -18.12 -1.78 5.79
CA LYS A 177 -17.60 -0.75 4.90
C LYS A 177 -18.60 0.39 4.68
N HIS A 178 -18.04 1.61 4.65
CA HIS A 178 -18.79 2.82 4.34
C HIS A 178 -17.97 3.67 3.35
N SER A 179 -18.64 4.48 2.50
CA SER A 179 -17.99 5.44 1.59
C SER A 179 -17.53 6.72 2.32
N ASN A 180 -18.19 7.05 3.45
CA ASN A 180 -17.74 8.10 4.36
C ASN A 180 -16.67 7.54 5.30
N VAL A 181 -15.47 8.15 5.26
CA VAL A 181 -14.29 7.68 6.00
C VAL A 181 -14.53 7.68 7.51
N ARG A 182 -15.14 8.72 8.05
CA ARG A 182 -15.42 8.83 9.49
C ARG A 182 -16.36 7.73 9.97
N GLN A 183 -17.47 7.52 9.26
CA GLN A 183 -18.44 6.46 9.56
C GLN A 183 -17.78 5.08 9.47
N MET A 184 -16.92 4.87 8.46
CA MET A 184 -16.15 3.63 8.31
C MET A 184 -15.25 3.39 9.52
N VAL A 185 -14.45 4.38 9.94
CA VAL A 185 -13.55 4.25 11.09
C VAL A 185 -14.32 3.96 12.38
N GLU A 186 -15.41 4.69 12.64
CA GLU A 186 -16.26 4.49 13.81
C GLU A 186 -16.91 3.09 13.81
N SER A 187 -17.35 2.59 12.64
CA SER A 187 -17.92 1.24 12.51
C SER A 187 -16.90 0.15 12.86
N TYR A 188 -15.66 0.28 12.38
CA TYR A 188 -14.61 -0.70 12.70
C TYR A 188 -14.14 -0.63 14.14
N ARG A 189 -14.07 0.53 14.77
CA ARG A 189 -13.79 0.67 16.20
C ARG A 189 -14.84 -0.04 17.04
N LEU A 190 -16.12 0.25 16.79
CA LEU A 190 -17.23 -0.40 17.47
C LEU A 190 -17.22 -1.92 17.27
N LEU A 191 -16.96 -2.40 16.05
CA LEU A 191 -16.85 -3.81 15.76
C LEU A 191 -15.64 -4.45 16.45
N ALA A 192 -14.50 -3.77 16.48
CA ALA A 192 -13.29 -4.24 17.14
C ALA A 192 -13.46 -4.46 18.64
N ASP A 193 -14.27 -3.63 19.29
CA ASP A 193 -14.62 -3.75 20.70
C ASP A 193 -15.68 -4.86 20.96
N THR A 194 -16.39 -5.27 19.92
CA THR A 194 -17.52 -6.21 20.04
C THR A 194 -17.14 -7.66 19.79
N VAL A 195 -16.17 -7.92 18.91
CA VAL A 195 -15.80 -9.29 18.46
C VAL A 195 -14.30 -9.50 18.46
N ASP A 196 -13.85 -10.75 18.53
CA ASP A 196 -12.43 -11.16 18.40
C ASP A 196 -12.09 -11.75 17.02
N TYR A 197 -12.99 -11.70 16.07
CA TYR A 197 -12.75 -12.13 14.68
C TYR A 197 -11.82 -11.20 13.92
N PRO A 198 -11.05 -11.73 12.94
CA PRO A 198 -10.23 -10.90 12.04
C PRO A 198 -11.05 -9.89 11.25
N LEU A 199 -10.52 -8.68 11.09
CA LEU A 199 -11.18 -7.59 10.41
C LEU A 199 -10.54 -7.30 9.05
N HIS A 200 -11.40 -7.19 8.02
CA HIS A 200 -11.01 -6.82 6.67
C HIS A 200 -11.36 -5.36 6.40
N LEU A 201 -10.36 -4.48 6.42
CA LEU A 201 -10.55 -3.05 6.28
C LEU A 201 -10.73 -2.61 4.83
N GLY A 202 -11.51 -1.56 4.63
CA GLY A 202 -11.62 -0.88 3.35
C GLY A 202 -12.72 0.18 3.33
N VAL A 203 -12.46 1.25 2.60
CA VAL A 203 -13.49 2.23 2.23
C VAL A 203 -14.19 1.70 0.98
N THR A 204 -15.53 1.64 0.97
CA THR A 204 -16.27 1.23 -0.23
C THR A 204 -16.49 2.44 -1.14
N GLU A 205 -16.47 2.21 -2.47
CA GLU A 205 -16.79 3.26 -3.45
C GLU A 205 -15.97 4.54 -3.23
N ALA A 206 -14.65 4.37 -3.02
CA ALA A 206 -13.78 5.50 -2.70
C ALA A 206 -13.65 6.51 -3.86
N GLY A 207 -13.82 6.05 -5.10
CA GLY A 207 -13.73 6.86 -6.31
C GLY A 207 -12.36 6.75 -7.00
N PRO A 208 -12.13 7.56 -8.05
CA PRO A 208 -10.87 7.55 -8.78
C PRO A 208 -9.72 8.20 -7.98
N PRO A 209 -8.45 7.86 -8.31
CA PRO A 209 -7.31 8.62 -7.82
C PRO A 209 -7.34 10.09 -8.30
N PRO A 210 -6.75 11.05 -7.56
CA PRO A 210 -6.11 10.86 -6.25
C PRO A 210 -7.08 10.82 -5.06
N ALA A 211 -8.33 11.29 -5.22
CA ALA A 211 -9.26 11.45 -4.13
C ALA A 211 -9.64 10.11 -3.46
N GLY A 212 -9.87 9.06 -4.27
CA GLY A 212 -10.18 7.73 -3.76
C GLY A 212 -9.02 7.12 -2.98
N LEU A 213 -7.79 7.36 -3.43
CA LEU A 213 -6.57 6.93 -2.75
C LEU A 213 -6.45 7.61 -1.37
N ILE A 214 -6.62 8.94 -1.31
CA ILE A 214 -6.57 9.71 -0.07
C ILE A 214 -7.62 9.23 0.93
N LYS A 215 -8.87 9.00 0.50
CA LYS A 215 -9.93 8.46 1.36
C LYS A 215 -9.56 7.09 1.93
N SER A 216 -9.04 6.20 1.09
CA SER A 216 -8.68 4.85 1.49
C SER A 216 -7.52 4.85 2.47
N VAL A 217 -6.47 5.64 2.20
CA VAL A 217 -5.32 5.80 3.11
C VAL A 217 -5.75 6.40 4.44
N ALA A 218 -6.60 7.44 4.43
CA ALA A 218 -7.10 8.06 5.66
C ALA A 218 -7.91 7.06 6.52
N GLY A 219 -8.82 6.28 5.92
CA GLY A 219 -9.63 5.33 6.68
C GLY A 219 -8.85 4.10 7.15
N ILE A 220 -8.16 3.44 6.25
CA ILE A 220 -7.38 2.22 6.54
C ILE A 220 -6.19 2.55 7.44
N GLY A 221 -5.42 3.60 7.12
CA GLY A 221 -4.24 4.00 7.87
C GLY A 221 -4.54 4.40 9.31
N THR A 222 -5.66 5.10 9.56
CA THR A 222 -6.12 5.43 10.92
C THR A 222 -6.32 4.16 11.75
N LEU A 223 -7.06 3.19 11.24
CA LEU A 223 -7.34 1.95 11.96
C LEU A 223 -6.08 1.09 12.17
N LEU A 224 -5.22 1.00 11.16
CA LEU A 224 -3.95 0.29 11.27
C LEU A 224 -3.04 0.90 12.36
N ASN A 225 -2.98 2.23 12.47
CA ASN A 225 -2.26 2.92 13.54
C ASN A 225 -2.84 2.66 14.94
N GLU A 226 -4.10 2.30 15.02
CA GLU A 226 -4.77 1.90 16.27
C GLU A 226 -4.66 0.38 16.54
N GLY A 227 -3.90 -0.35 15.72
CA GLY A 227 -3.74 -1.80 15.84
C GLY A 227 -4.95 -2.60 15.33
N ILE A 228 -5.92 -1.96 14.67
CA ILE A 228 -7.13 -2.58 14.15
C ILE A 228 -6.94 -2.94 12.68
N GLY A 229 -7.12 -4.24 12.34
CA GLY A 229 -7.10 -4.74 10.96
C GLY A 229 -6.14 -5.89 10.73
N ASP A 230 -6.60 -6.89 10.02
CA ASP A 230 -5.88 -8.13 9.72
C ASP A 230 -5.71 -8.36 8.22
N THR A 231 -6.56 -7.75 7.41
CA THR A 231 -6.45 -7.73 5.95
C THR A 231 -7.05 -6.44 5.41
N ILE A 232 -6.53 -5.94 4.30
CA ILE A 232 -6.96 -4.66 3.73
C ILE A 232 -7.32 -4.79 2.24
N ARG A 233 -8.24 -3.93 1.77
CA ARG A 233 -8.51 -3.75 0.35
C ARG A 233 -8.83 -2.29 0.02
N PHE A 234 -8.10 -1.72 -0.91
CA PHE A 234 -8.45 -0.47 -1.56
C PHE A 234 -9.58 -0.71 -2.58
N SER A 235 -10.47 0.25 -2.77
CA SER A 235 -11.59 0.16 -3.73
C SER A 235 -11.60 1.41 -4.60
N LEU A 236 -10.76 1.43 -5.61
CA LEU A 236 -10.59 2.57 -6.50
C LEU A 236 -11.38 2.38 -7.80
N THR A 237 -11.78 3.49 -8.41
CA THR A 237 -12.24 3.50 -9.81
C THR A 237 -11.01 3.67 -10.70
N ALA A 238 -10.17 2.62 -10.77
CA ALA A 238 -8.91 2.56 -11.49
C ALA A 238 -8.55 1.10 -11.80
N ASP A 239 -7.40 0.87 -12.44
CA ASP A 239 -6.84 -0.48 -12.60
C ASP A 239 -6.65 -1.13 -11.21
N PRO A 240 -7.15 -2.35 -10.97
CA PRO A 240 -7.02 -3.02 -9.66
C PRO A 240 -5.56 -3.33 -9.27
N VAL A 241 -4.61 -3.29 -10.19
CA VAL A 241 -3.17 -3.36 -9.91
C VAL A 241 -2.73 -2.18 -9.05
N GLU A 242 -3.29 -0.98 -9.27
CA GLU A 242 -3.03 0.20 -8.43
C GLU A 242 -3.55 0.00 -7.00
N GLU A 243 -4.69 -0.67 -6.82
CA GLU A 243 -5.23 -1.00 -5.49
C GLU A 243 -4.28 -1.91 -4.69
N ALA A 244 -3.74 -2.94 -5.34
CA ALA A 244 -2.80 -3.88 -4.72
C ALA A 244 -1.49 -3.18 -4.34
N ARG A 245 -0.93 -2.39 -5.25
CA ARG A 245 0.30 -1.60 -5.03
C ARG A 245 0.13 -0.62 -3.89
N ALA A 246 -0.95 0.18 -3.90
CA ALA A 246 -1.22 1.15 -2.84
C ALA A 246 -1.42 0.48 -1.47
N GLY A 247 -2.12 -0.66 -1.42
CA GLY A 247 -2.27 -1.44 -0.20
C GLY A 247 -0.95 -1.95 0.35
N ARG A 248 -0.08 -2.46 -0.51
CA ARG A 248 1.26 -2.92 -0.15
C ARG A 248 2.14 -1.78 0.36
N GLN A 249 2.19 -0.68 -0.36
CA GLN A 249 2.95 0.52 0.03
C GLN A 249 2.49 1.09 1.37
N LEU A 250 1.18 1.17 1.61
CA LEU A 250 0.66 1.64 2.90
C LEU A 250 1.19 0.81 4.07
N LEU A 251 1.20 -0.52 3.94
CA LEU A 251 1.71 -1.40 4.98
C LEU A 251 3.23 -1.26 5.18
N GLU A 252 3.97 -1.05 4.11
CA GLU A 252 5.42 -0.82 4.15
C GLU A 252 5.75 0.53 4.80
N PHE A 253 5.05 1.61 4.45
CA PHE A 253 5.25 2.94 5.05
C PHE A 253 4.88 2.99 6.54
N LEU A 254 3.91 2.18 6.97
CA LEU A 254 3.58 2.03 8.38
C LEU A 254 4.50 1.05 9.14
N GLY A 255 5.47 0.43 8.49
CA GLY A 255 6.35 -0.58 9.10
C GLY A 255 5.65 -1.89 9.49
N LEU A 256 4.46 -2.15 8.92
CA LEU A 256 3.65 -3.35 9.18
C LEU A 256 3.98 -4.53 8.26
N ARG A 257 4.72 -4.26 7.19
CA ARG A 257 5.28 -5.25 6.27
C ARG A 257 6.70 -4.85 5.92
N GLU A 258 7.53 -5.82 5.68
CA GLU A 258 8.88 -5.59 5.16
C GLU A 258 8.82 -4.91 3.79
N ARG A 259 9.66 -3.91 3.61
CA ARG A 259 9.76 -3.16 2.35
C ARG A 259 10.29 -4.05 1.24
N LYS A 260 9.59 -4.06 0.11
CA LYS A 260 10.01 -4.75 -1.11
C LYS A 260 10.26 -3.81 -2.29
N GLY A 261 9.93 -2.54 -2.14
CA GLY A 261 10.07 -1.53 -3.17
C GLY A 261 10.83 -0.30 -2.71
N LEU A 262 10.94 0.66 -3.61
CA LEU A 262 11.53 1.96 -3.37
C LEU A 262 10.71 2.77 -2.37
N ASP A 263 11.41 3.44 -1.44
CA ASP A 263 10.86 4.52 -0.62
C ASP A 263 11.64 5.80 -0.93
N LEU A 264 10.99 6.72 -1.65
CA LEU A 264 11.61 7.97 -2.06
C LEU A 264 11.27 9.10 -1.08
N ILE A 265 12.28 9.66 -0.44
CA ILE A 265 12.19 10.87 0.38
C ILE A 265 12.67 12.05 -0.48
N ALA A 266 11.76 12.91 -0.94
CA ALA A 266 12.13 14.07 -1.72
C ALA A 266 11.70 15.36 -1.03
N CYS A 267 12.56 16.40 -1.03
CA CYS A 267 12.16 17.69 -0.50
C CYS A 267 11.14 18.36 -1.45
N PRO A 268 10.17 19.15 -0.90
CA PRO A 268 9.09 19.74 -1.69
C PRO A 268 9.54 20.90 -2.59
N SER A 269 10.84 21.15 -2.71
CA SER A 269 11.44 22.33 -3.34
C SER A 269 11.10 23.63 -2.61
N CYS A 270 12.00 24.58 -2.61
CA CYS A 270 11.80 25.93 -2.05
C CYS A 270 12.79 26.90 -2.69
N GLY A 271 12.78 28.19 -2.27
CA GLY A 271 13.70 29.21 -2.78
C GLY A 271 15.19 28.94 -2.54
N ARG A 272 15.55 27.89 -1.81
CA ARG A 272 16.93 27.41 -1.61
C ARG A 272 17.32 26.28 -2.58
N ALA A 273 16.38 25.73 -3.33
CA ALA A 273 16.67 24.68 -4.29
C ALA A 273 17.62 25.20 -5.38
N GLU A 274 18.67 24.45 -5.63
CA GLU A 274 19.71 24.80 -6.61
C GLU A 274 19.56 24.01 -7.91
N VAL A 275 18.59 23.10 -7.96
CA VAL A 275 18.21 22.30 -9.14
C VAL A 275 16.68 22.22 -9.23
N ASP A 276 16.16 21.77 -10.34
CA ASP A 276 14.76 21.36 -10.46
C ASP A 276 14.54 20.04 -9.73
N VAL A 277 14.17 20.15 -8.44
CA VAL A 277 13.97 18.97 -7.56
C VAL A 277 12.86 18.07 -8.07
N ILE A 278 11.82 18.65 -8.68
CA ILE A 278 10.67 17.89 -9.19
C ILE A 278 11.12 16.98 -10.33
N ASP A 279 11.87 17.54 -11.30
CA ASP A 279 12.43 16.76 -12.42
C ASP A 279 13.39 15.67 -11.91
N VAL A 280 14.37 16.03 -11.06
CA VAL A 280 15.34 15.08 -10.53
C VAL A 280 14.69 13.96 -9.72
N ALA A 281 13.72 14.28 -8.84
CA ALA A 281 13.02 13.30 -8.04
C ALA A 281 12.15 12.36 -8.91
N THR A 282 11.46 12.90 -9.91
CA THR A 282 10.62 12.11 -10.82
C THR A 282 11.47 11.12 -11.62
N ARG A 283 12.56 11.60 -12.23
CA ARG A 283 13.49 10.75 -13.00
C ARG A 283 14.19 9.72 -12.12
N ALA A 284 14.57 10.09 -10.89
CA ALA A 284 15.15 9.17 -9.93
C ALA A 284 14.15 8.08 -9.53
N GLN A 285 12.89 8.47 -9.27
CA GLN A 285 11.83 7.52 -8.96
C GLN A 285 11.62 6.51 -10.09
N GLU A 286 11.43 6.99 -11.32
CA GLU A 286 11.23 6.13 -12.51
C GLU A 286 12.40 5.15 -12.72
N ALA A 287 13.64 5.63 -12.59
CA ALA A 287 14.83 4.80 -12.80
C ALA A 287 14.99 3.74 -11.70
N LEU A 288 14.77 4.09 -10.44
CA LEU A 288 14.91 3.20 -9.29
C LEU A 288 13.75 2.19 -9.19
N GLU A 289 12.53 2.58 -9.53
CA GLU A 289 11.38 1.66 -9.63
C GLU A 289 11.58 0.63 -10.75
N ALA A 290 12.10 1.06 -11.91
CA ALA A 290 12.43 0.15 -13.00
C ALA A 290 13.51 -0.88 -12.60
N ALA A 291 14.46 -0.48 -11.76
CA ALA A 291 15.49 -1.35 -11.20
C ALA A 291 14.98 -2.25 -10.04
N SER A 292 13.76 -2.00 -9.53
CA SER A 292 13.12 -2.77 -8.43
C SER A 292 13.98 -2.88 -7.16
N LEU A 293 14.70 -1.81 -6.79
CA LEU A 293 15.59 -1.79 -5.63
C LEU A 293 14.82 -1.56 -4.32
N PRO A 294 14.94 -2.46 -3.31
CA PRO A 294 14.20 -2.35 -2.03
C PRO A 294 14.93 -1.44 -1.03
N ILE A 295 15.15 -0.18 -1.39
CA ILE A 295 15.93 0.79 -0.63
C ILE A 295 15.16 2.08 -0.36
N GLN A 296 15.60 2.81 0.67
CA GLN A 296 15.14 4.17 0.95
C GLN A 296 16.13 5.17 0.35
N VAL A 297 15.63 5.98 -0.56
CA VAL A 297 16.43 6.96 -1.31
C VAL A 297 15.98 8.38 -0.99
N ALA A 298 16.92 9.29 -0.79
CA ALA A 298 16.64 10.71 -0.57
C ALA A 298 17.08 11.57 -1.76
N VAL A 299 16.22 12.48 -2.21
CA VAL A 299 16.54 13.50 -3.22
C VAL A 299 16.30 14.88 -2.63
N MET A 300 17.38 15.64 -2.43
CA MET A 300 17.37 16.93 -1.74
C MET A 300 17.86 18.06 -2.65
N GLY A 301 17.10 19.14 -2.72
CA GLY A 301 17.36 20.27 -3.62
C GLY A 301 18.44 21.24 -3.14
N CYS A 302 18.97 21.08 -1.92
CA CYS A 302 20.08 21.90 -1.43
C CYS A 302 20.91 21.16 -0.38
N VAL A 303 22.17 21.55 -0.25
CA VAL A 303 23.12 20.95 0.74
C VAL A 303 22.95 21.48 2.16
N VAL A 304 22.10 22.48 2.38
CA VAL A 304 21.97 23.12 3.70
C VAL A 304 21.25 22.22 4.69
N ASN A 305 20.09 21.68 4.33
CA ASN A 305 19.30 20.80 5.18
C ASN A 305 19.32 19.33 4.71
N GLY A 306 19.61 19.12 3.40
CA GLY A 306 19.52 17.82 2.75
C GLY A 306 20.24 16.69 3.50
N PRO A 307 21.53 16.82 3.83
CA PRO A 307 22.25 15.74 4.53
C PRO A 307 21.71 15.44 5.94
N GLY A 308 21.08 16.43 6.59
CA GLY A 308 20.48 16.27 7.90
C GLY A 308 19.12 15.57 7.87
N GLU A 309 18.24 16.00 6.97
CA GLU A 309 16.88 15.47 6.81
C GLU A 309 16.89 14.07 6.17
N ALA A 310 17.90 13.78 5.35
CA ALA A 310 18.03 12.51 4.64
C ALA A 310 19.02 11.52 5.30
N ARG A 311 19.49 11.80 6.52
CA ARG A 311 20.48 10.97 7.22
C ARG A 311 20.02 9.53 7.45
N GLU A 312 18.72 9.32 7.61
CA GLU A 312 18.15 8.00 7.86
C GLU A 312 17.94 7.19 6.58
N ALA A 313 17.92 7.84 5.41
CA ALA A 313 17.85 7.14 4.14
C ALA A 313 19.08 6.22 3.94
N ASP A 314 18.90 5.13 3.20
CA ASP A 314 19.99 4.22 2.88
C ASP A 314 21.02 4.91 2.00
N ILE A 315 20.54 5.64 0.98
CA ILE A 315 21.33 6.46 0.09
C ILE A 315 20.59 7.75 -0.25
N GLY A 316 21.28 8.80 -0.60
CA GLY A 316 20.66 10.01 -1.11
C GLY A 316 21.59 10.89 -1.91
N ILE A 317 20.98 11.91 -2.52
CA ILE A 317 21.69 12.95 -3.24
C ILE A 317 21.18 14.32 -2.81
N ALA A 318 22.09 15.23 -2.52
CA ALA A 318 21.79 16.62 -2.22
C ALA A 318 22.42 17.53 -3.26
N ALA A 319 21.60 18.38 -3.88
CA ALA A 319 22.06 19.33 -4.89
C ALA A 319 22.80 20.52 -4.25
N GLY A 320 23.87 20.95 -4.88
CA GLY A 320 24.62 22.15 -4.49
C GLY A 320 25.35 22.75 -5.67
N ARG A 321 24.92 23.93 -6.14
CA ARG A 321 25.56 24.76 -7.15
C ARG A 321 26.09 24.01 -8.38
N GLY A 322 25.17 23.33 -9.09
CA GLY A 322 25.50 22.59 -10.32
C GLY A 322 26.16 21.23 -10.06
N ARG A 323 26.13 20.73 -8.83
CA ARG A 323 26.67 19.42 -8.44
C ARG A 323 25.73 18.66 -7.52
N GLY A 324 25.80 17.33 -7.58
CA GLY A 324 25.13 16.42 -6.66
C GLY A 324 26.12 15.79 -5.68
N HIS A 325 25.80 15.88 -4.39
CA HIS A 325 26.53 15.20 -3.32
C HIS A 325 25.79 13.92 -2.97
N LEU A 326 26.34 12.77 -3.38
CA LEU A 326 25.78 11.47 -2.99
C LEU A 326 26.27 11.14 -1.58
N PHE A 327 25.36 10.60 -0.77
CA PHE A 327 25.67 10.18 0.60
C PHE A 327 24.99 8.86 0.94
N ILE A 328 25.64 8.07 1.80
CA ILE A 328 25.13 6.84 2.41
C ILE A 328 25.08 7.08 3.91
N LYS A 329 23.90 6.91 4.54
CA LYS A 329 23.69 7.18 5.97
C LYS A 329 24.28 8.53 6.44
N GLY A 330 24.16 9.56 5.59
CA GLY A 330 24.65 10.91 5.88
C GLY A 330 26.14 11.15 5.61
N GLN A 331 26.92 10.15 5.23
CA GLN A 331 28.32 10.31 4.83
C GLN A 331 28.43 10.52 3.31
N VAL A 332 29.06 11.60 2.86
CA VAL A 332 29.28 11.86 1.44
C VAL A 332 30.23 10.82 0.86
N VAL A 333 29.79 10.13 -0.18
CA VAL A 333 30.55 9.06 -0.84
C VAL A 333 31.01 9.44 -2.25
N ARG A 334 30.35 10.42 -2.86
CA ARG A 334 30.68 10.85 -4.23
C ARG A 334 30.13 12.26 -4.50
N VAL A 335 30.84 13.04 -5.33
CA VAL A 335 30.38 14.32 -5.83
C VAL A 335 30.37 14.27 -7.36
N VAL A 336 29.25 14.64 -8.00
CA VAL A 336 29.05 14.53 -9.45
C VAL A 336 28.47 15.83 -10.03
N PRO A 337 28.64 16.09 -11.34
CA PRO A 337 27.90 17.14 -12.01
C PRO A 337 26.37 16.97 -11.94
N GLU A 338 25.62 18.05 -12.04
CA GLU A 338 24.14 18.02 -11.96
C GLU A 338 23.52 17.06 -12.98
N GLU A 339 24.01 17.08 -14.22
CA GLU A 339 23.52 16.22 -15.31
C GLU A 339 23.73 14.72 -15.04
N GLU A 340 24.67 14.34 -14.17
CA GLU A 340 24.97 12.95 -13.83
C GLU A 340 24.24 12.47 -12.55
N MET A 341 23.53 13.35 -11.84
CA MET A 341 22.97 13.05 -10.51
C MET A 341 22.11 11.77 -10.47
N VAL A 342 21.18 11.63 -11.41
CA VAL A 342 20.27 10.47 -11.43
C VAL A 342 21.00 9.19 -11.80
N ALA A 343 21.90 9.25 -12.80
CA ALA A 343 22.68 8.10 -13.22
C ALA A 343 23.64 7.63 -12.11
N ALA A 344 24.29 8.57 -11.42
CA ALA A 344 25.19 8.27 -10.31
C ALA A 344 24.43 7.72 -9.09
N LEU A 345 23.23 8.23 -8.81
CA LEU A 345 22.36 7.74 -7.75
C LEU A 345 21.94 6.28 -8.01
N LEU A 346 21.54 5.98 -9.24
CA LEU A 346 21.16 4.61 -9.64
C LEU A 346 22.35 3.63 -9.57
N ASP A 347 23.50 4.03 -10.09
CA ASP A 347 24.74 3.24 -10.04
C ASP A 347 25.16 2.92 -8.59
N GLU A 348 25.14 3.92 -7.73
CA GLU A 348 25.50 3.76 -6.32
C GLU A 348 24.45 2.95 -5.53
N ALA A 349 23.17 3.14 -5.85
CA ALA A 349 22.07 2.37 -5.26
C ALA A 349 22.20 0.87 -5.62
N GLN A 350 22.53 0.56 -6.86
CA GLN A 350 22.78 -0.83 -7.28
C GLN A 350 23.97 -1.44 -6.55
N LYS A 351 25.08 -0.71 -6.45
CA LYS A 351 26.25 -1.16 -5.69
C LYS A 351 25.94 -1.38 -4.21
N LEU A 352 25.10 -0.52 -3.62
CA LEU A 352 24.69 -0.67 -2.23
C LEU A 352 23.93 -1.98 -2.00
N VAL A 353 23.06 -2.37 -2.93
CA VAL A 353 22.32 -3.63 -2.87
C VAL A 353 23.25 -4.84 -3.10
N ASP A 354 24.18 -4.74 -4.04
CA ASP A 354 25.04 -5.86 -4.43
C ASP A 354 26.19 -6.12 -3.43
N GLU A 355 26.81 -5.06 -2.92
CA GLU A 355 28.02 -5.11 -2.07
C GLU A 355 27.71 -4.96 -0.57
N GLY A 356 26.60 -4.34 -0.24
CA GLY A 356 26.17 -4.03 1.13
C GLY A 356 26.69 -2.68 1.66
N MET A 357 26.00 -2.18 2.68
CA MET A 357 26.24 -0.87 3.30
C MET A 357 27.66 -0.68 3.83
N GLU A 358 28.15 -1.68 4.57
CA GLU A 358 29.47 -1.61 5.21
C GLU A 358 30.61 -1.51 4.19
N ALA A 359 30.53 -2.28 3.11
CA ALA A 359 31.53 -2.25 2.05
C ALA A 359 31.57 -0.88 1.34
N ARG A 360 30.39 -0.29 1.09
CA ARG A 360 30.29 1.03 0.44
C ARG A 360 30.79 2.15 1.34
N LEU A 361 30.53 2.11 2.64
CA LEU A 361 31.07 3.08 3.61
C LEU A 361 32.59 2.95 3.73
N ALA A 362 33.15 1.73 3.82
CA ALA A 362 34.60 1.51 3.85
C ALA A 362 35.26 2.04 2.58
N HIS A 363 34.66 1.85 1.41
CA HIS A 363 35.17 2.40 0.15
C HIS A 363 35.17 3.94 0.17
N ALA A 364 34.13 4.57 0.73
CA ALA A 364 34.05 6.02 0.88
C ALA A 364 35.15 6.56 1.83
N GLU A 365 35.41 5.87 2.93
CA GLU A 365 36.49 6.22 3.87
C GLU A 365 37.84 6.14 3.20
N ALA A 366 38.09 5.09 2.41
CA ALA A 366 39.38 4.92 1.66
C ALA A 366 39.58 6.05 0.63
N ASN A 367 38.50 6.63 0.09
CA ASN A 367 38.58 7.72 -0.90
C ASN A 367 38.28 9.10 -0.29
N ALA A 368 38.28 9.23 1.03
CA ALA A 368 37.87 10.45 1.74
C ALA A 368 38.67 11.70 1.34
N GLU A 369 39.99 11.54 1.05
CA GLU A 369 40.84 12.65 0.61
C GLU A 369 40.43 13.17 -0.79
N GLU A 370 40.04 12.28 -1.70
CA GLU A 370 39.58 12.64 -3.05
C GLU A 370 38.22 13.35 -3.00
N ILE A 371 37.29 12.83 -2.20
CA ILE A 371 36.01 13.42 -1.94
C ILE A 371 36.17 14.83 -1.35
N ALA A 372 36.99 14.98 -0.32
CA ALA A 372 37.27 16.26 0.32
C ALA A 372 38.00 17.25 -0.62
N ALA A 373 38.80 16.76 -1.56
CA ALA A 373 39.44 17.59 -2.59
C ALA A 373 38.39 18.10 -3.60
N ALA A 374 37.43 17.26 -3.98
CA ALA A 374 36.33 17.66 -4.86
C ALA A 374 35.42 18.73 -4.21
N GLU A 375 35.10 18.60 -2.93
CA GLU A 375 34.38 19.59 -2.15
C GLU A 375 35.15 20.90 -2.01
N ARG A 376 36.43 20.86 -1.71
CA ARG A 376 37.29 22.06 -1.61
C ARG A 376 37.39 22.82 -2.91
N ARG A 377 37.54 22.15 -4.06
CA ARG A 377 37.49 22.80 -5.38
C ARG A 377 36.22 23.58 -5.58
N GLN A 378 35.08 23.00 -5.22
CA GLN A 378 33.79 23.66 -5.28
C GLN A 378 33.73 24.93 -4.42
N LEU A 379 34.23 24.90 -3.19
CA LEU A 379 34.27 26.09 -2.31
C LEU A 379 35.12 27.22 -2.89
N ILE A 380 36.20 26.89 -3.59
CA ILE A 380 37.07 27.88 -4.23
C ILE A 380 36.40 28.51 -5.45
N GLU A 381 35.73 27.72 -6.28
CA GLU A 381 34.97 28.21 -7.43
C GLU A 381 33.83 29.13 -6.99
N ILE A 382 33.11 28.74 -5.92
CA ILE A 382 32.03 29.52 -5.31
C ILE A 382 32.49 30.89 -4.84
N ARG A 383 33.64 30.95 -4.13
CA ARG A 383 34.22 32.22 -3.66
C ARG A 383 34.65 33.11 -4.82
N GLY A 384 35.20 32.51 -5.87
CA GLY A 384 35.57 33.23 -7.10
C GLY A 384 34.38 33.84 -7.80
N ASP A 385 33.27 33.12 -7.90
CA ASP A 385 32.04 33.63 -8.55
C ASP A 385 31.30 34.67 -7.69
N ALA A 386 31.28 34.51 -6.36
CA ALA A 386 30.73 35.52 -5.46
C ALA A 386 31.50 36.83 -5.55
N ASN A 387 32.84 36.79 -5.65
CA ASN A 387 33.64 37.98 -5.83
C ASN A 387 33.38 38.66 -7.20
N ARG A 388 33.34 37.88 -8.27
CA ARG A 388 32.96 38.39 -9.61
C ARG A 388 31.57 39.02 -9.66
N SER A 389 30.60 38.43 -8.97
CA SER A 389 29.24 38.95 -8.83
C SER A 389 29.18 40.24 -8.01
N ALA A 390 29.96 40.32 -6.91
CA ALA A 390 30.08 41.53 -6.11
C ALA A 390 30.71 42.70 -6.91
N GLU A 391 31.80 42.42 -7.65
CA GLU A 391 32.44 43.41 -8.55
C GLU A 391 31.48 43.88 -9.66
N ARG A 392 30.67 42.97 -10.24
CA ARG A 392 29.65 43.39 -11.24
C ARG A 392 28.57 44.25 -10.60
N ARG A 393 28.09 43.95 -9.42
CA ARG A 393 27.10 44.75 -8.68
C ARG A 393 27.67 46.14 -8.34
N ALA A 394 28.91 46.22 -7.90
CA ALA A 394 29.56 47.48 -7.60
C ALA A 394 29.65 48.33 -8.89
N LYS A 395 30.12 47.76 -10.04
CA LYS A 395 30.16 48.46 -11.32
C LYS A 395 28.78 48.95 -11.81
N VAL A 396 27.73 48.17 -11.60
CA VAL A 396 26.35 48.57 -11.94
C VAL A 396 25.87 49.70 -11.04
N ALA A 397 26.21 49.69 -9.77
CA ALA A 397 25.88 50.75 -8.81
C ALA A 397 26.61 52.08 -9.20
N ASP A 398 27.90 52.01 -9.52
CA ASP A 398 28.70 53.17 -9.96
C ASP A 398 28.13 53.77 -11.24
N VAL A 399 27.75 52.97 -12.21
CA VAL A 399 27.10 53.43 -13.45
C VAL A 399 25.71 54.05 -13.19
N ALA A 400 24.95 53.50 -12.23
CA ALA A 400 23.62 54.02 -11.88
C ALA A 400 23.67 55.30 -11.05
N SER A 401 24.74 55.53 -10.27
CA SER A 401 24.93 56.73 -9.45
C SER A 401 25.52 57.91 -10.21
N GLY A 402 26.05 57.71 -11.42
CA GLY A 402 26.50 58.78 -12.27
C GLY A 402 27.81 59.44 -11.82
N GLU A 403 28.64 58.78 -11.00
CA GLU A 403 30.02 59.20 -10.67
C GLU A 403 31.05 58.64 -11.65
#